data_5fa7a0e2a742e66ee852a0e11f08ff64
#
_entry.id   5fa7a0e2a742e66ee852a0e11f08ff64
#
_cell.length_a   1.000
_cell.length_b   1.000
_cell.length_c   1.000
_cell.angle_alpha   90.00
_cell.angle_beta   90.00
_cell.angle_gamma   90.00
#
_symmetry.space_group_name_H-M   'P 1'
#
loop_
_entity.id
_entity.type
_entity.pdbx_description
1 polymer ?
#
loop_
_entity_poly.entity_id
_entity_poly.type
_entity_poly.pdbx_seq_one_letter_code
_entity_poly.pdbx_strand_id
1 'polypeptide(L)'
;MHFLDYEPNLETLVETALVYHDIGLWTNHDLNYLEPSAAIALADNEKYGWGFHPDALSGVIHWHHKIFPYKGPHEQVIEACRKADWIDASKGIIRKGLSKAAIGKVEDAFPNLNFHNTLFRLAKDYGGSTLIGGIKITRAIVKW
;
A
#
# COMPACT_ATOMS: atom_id res chain seq x y z
N MET A 1 -15.89 5.79 2.70
CA MET A 1 -15.02 5.04 3.60
C MET A 1 -15.59 5.13 5.01
N HIS A 2 -16.39 4.11 5.43
CA HIS A 2 -17.11 4.12 6.72
C HIS A 2 -16.45 3.16 7.72
N PHE A 3 -15.14 2.96 7.64
CA PHE A 3 -14.46 1.96 8.46
C PHE A 3 -13.71 2.52 9.66
N LEU A 4 -13.69 3.84 9.81
CA LEU A 4 -12.94 4.49 10.86
C LEU A 4 -13.89 5.42 11.60
N ASP A 5 -14.12 5.17 12.87
CA ASP A 5 -14.63 6.20 13.78
C ASP A 5 -13.61 7.35 13.73
N TYR A 6 -14.07 8.48 13.27
CA TYR A 6 -13.31 9.51 12.62
C TYR A 6 -12.44 10.30 13.58
N GLU A 7 -11.13 10.07 13.57
CA GLU A 7 -10.16 11.07 14.02
C GLU A 7 -9.82 11.98 12.84
N PRO A 8 -9.92 13.32 12.96
CA PRO A 8 -9.75 14.24 11.82
C PRO A 8 -8.41 14.13 11.08
N ASN A 9 -7.37 13.63 11.73
CA ASN A 9 -6.04 13.46 11.14
C ASN A 9 -5.83 12.11 10.44
N LEU A 10 -6.80 11.19 10.53
CA LEU A 10 -6.62 9.83 10.04
C LEU A 10 -6.68 9.75 8.51
N GLU A 11 -7.55 10.55 7.89
CA GLU A 11 -7.64 10.65 6.42
C GLU A 11 -6.33 11.18 5.83
N THR A 12 -5.82 12.28 6.39
CA THR A 12 -4.54 12.88 5.96
C THR A 12 -3.36 11.94 6.22
N LEU A 13 -3.36 11.18 7.31
CA LEU A 13 -2.36 10.15 7.56
C LEU A 13 -2.40 9.07 6.47
N VAL A 14 -3.59 8.57 6.12
CA VAL A 14 -3.76 7.55 5.07
C VAL A 14 -3.31 8.09 3.73
N GLU A 15 -3.73 9.28 3.34
CA GLU A 15 -3.31 9.94 2.10
C GLU A 15 -1.79 10.08 2.03
N THR A 16 -1.19 10.57 3.13
CA THR A 16 0.28 10.69 3.22
C THR A 16 0.95 9.32 3.12
N ALA A 17 0.51 8.33 3.89
CA ALA A 17 1.06 6.99 3.85
C ALA A 17 0.99 6.38 2.44
N LEU A 18 -0.12 6.60 1.70
CA LEU A 18 -0.29 6.13 0.33
C LEU A 18 0.66 6.84 -0.66
N VAL A 19 1.02 8.09 -0.42
CA VAL A 19 2.05 8.77 -1.24
C VAL A 19 3.43 8.15 -1.01
N TYR A 20 3.74 7.77 0.23
CA TYR A 20 5.06 7.28 0.60
C TYR A 20 5.23 5.76 0.52
N HIS A 21 4.17 4.96 0.46
CA HIS A 21 4.25 3.51 0.66
C HIS A 21 5.23 2.79 -0.28
N ASP A 22 5.35 3.27 -1.51
CA ASP A 22 6.20 2.69 -2.54
C ASP A 22 7.36 3.60 -2.96
N ILE A 23 7.56 4.75 -2.31
CA ILE A 23 8.57 5.75 -2.74
C ILE A 23 9.99 5.17 -2.75
N GLY A 24 10.28 4.22 -1.88
CA GLY A 24 11.56 3.53 -1.81
C GLY A 24 11.93 2.75 -3.08
N LEU A 25 10.95 2.34 -3.90
CA LEU A 25 11.22 1.75 -5.22
C LEU A 25 11.98 2.71 -6.13
N TRP A 26 11.68 4.00 -6.03
CA TRP A 26 12.28 5.05 -6.86
C TRP A 26 13.56 5.61 -6.28
N THR A 27 13.67 5.66 -4.95
CA THR A 27 14.83 6.23 -4.27
C THR A 27 15.95 5.20 -4.06
N ASN A 28 15.61 3.94 -3.88
CA ASN A 28 16.55 2.87 -3.55
C ASN A 28 16.82 1.90 -4.71
N HIS A 29 15.99 1.94 -5.75
CA HIS A 29 16.06 1.05 -6.93
C HIS A 29 16.12 -0.45 -6.58
N ASP A 30 15.50 -0.84 -5.45
CA ASP A 30 15.51 -2.20 -4.93
C ASP A 30 14.09 -2.62 -4.48
N LEU A 31 13.82 -3.92 -4.49
CA LEU A 31 12.58 -4.49 -3.97
C LEU A 31 12.50 -4.49 -2.43
N ASN A 32 13.59 -4.22 -1.74
CA ASN A 32 13.62 -3.96 -0.29
C ASN A 32 13.29 -2.48 0.01
N TYR A 33 12.20 -2.00 -0.50
CA TYR A 33 11.84 -0.58 -0.50
C TYR A 33 10.99 -0.13 0.69
N LEU A 34 10.41 -1.05 1.46
CA LEU A 34 9.49 -0.71 2.55
C LEU A 34 10.18 0.09 3.67
N GLU A 35 11.36 -0.36 4.12
CA GLU A 35 12.15 0.38 5.10
C GLU A 35 12.58 1.76 4.61
N PRO A 36 13.16 1.93 3.42
CA PRO A 36 13.44 3.24 2.87
C PRO A 36 12.19 4.13 2.75
N SER A 37 11.06 3.58 2.31
CA SER A 37 9.79 4.31 2.23
C SER A 37 9.35 4.83 3.60
N ALA A 38 9.35 3.98 4.61
CA ALA A 38 8.98 4.35 5.96
C ALA A 38 9.94 5.37 6.56
N ALA A 39 11.24 5.21 6.35
CA ALA A 39 12.25 6.14 6.84
C ALA A 39 12.07 7.55 6.26
N ILE A 40 11.79 7.67 4.95
CA ILE A 40 11.52 8.95 4.31
C ILE A 40 10.24 9.57 4.86
N ALA A 41 9.15 8.80 4.97
CA ALA A 41 7.88 9.27 5.50
C ALA A 41 8.01 9.79 6.95
N LEU A 42 8.73 9.07 7.80
CA LEU A 42 8.97 9.46 9.19
C LEU A 42 9.83 10.73 9.29
N ALA A 43 10.89 10.82 8.48
CA ALA A 43 11.74 12.01 8.44
C ALA A 43 10.96 13.26 8.00
N ASP A 44 10.10 13.12 6.99
CA ASP A 44 9.26 14.22 6.52
C ASP A 44 8.12 14.56 7.51
N ASN A 45 7.56 13.57 8.20
CA ASN A 45 6.60 13.79 9.29
C ASN A 45 7.21 14.67 10.40
N GLU A 46 8.44 14.40 10.79
CA GLU A 46 9.18 15.22 11.77
C GLU A 46 9.52 16.60 11.20
N LYS A 47 10.13 16.64 10.03
CA LYS A 47 10.62 17.87 9.37
C LYS A 47 9.52 18.90 9.13
N TYR A 48 8.35 18.43 8.70
CA TYR A 48 7.21 19.31 8.37
C TYR A 48 6.20 19.45 9.50
N GLY A 49 6.39 18.75 10.62
CA GLY A 49 5.55 18.85 11.80
C GLY A 49 4.10 18.38 11.56
N TRP A 50 3.91 17.32 10.75
CA TRP A 50 2.55 16.82 10.46
C TRP A 50 1.86 16.23 11.68
N GLY A 51 2.61 15.74 12.67
CA GLY A 51 2.10 15.24 13.94
C GLY A 51 1.43 13.86 13.83
N PHE A 52 1.70 13.09 12.77
CA PHE A 52 1.20 11.73 12.68
C PHE A 52 1.91 10.81 13.64
N HIS A 53 1.16 9.85 14.20
CA HIS A 53 1.75 8.82 15.04
C HIS A 53 2.74 7.98 14.22
N PRO A 54 4.03 7.89 14.62
CA PRO A 54 5.05 7.20 13.83
C PRO A 54 4.71 5.73 13.52
N ASP A 55 4.17 5.00 14.52
CA ASP A 55 3.80 3.59 14.35
C ASP A 55 2.61 3.41 13.39
N ALA A 56 1.68 4.36 13.34
CA ALA A 56 0.57 4.31 12.41
C ALA A 56 1.05 4.54 10.97
N LEU A 57 1.87 5.59 10.76
CA LEU A 57 2.41 5.95 9.45
C LEU A 57 3.30 4.83 8.90
N SER A 58 4.29 4.39 9.68
CA SER A 58 5.19 3.30 9.27
C SER A 58 4.47 1.96 9.17
N GLY A 59 3.48 1.71 10.03
CA GLY A 59 2.68 0.50 10.00
C GLY A 59 1.88 0.34 8.71
N VAL A 60 1.25 1.41 8.20
CA VAL A 60 0.59 1.38 6.89
C VAL A 60 1.60 1.02 5.81
N ILE A 61 2.77 1.66 5.79
CA ILE A 61 3.81 1.41 4.79
C ILE A 61 4.34 -0.02 4.85
N HIS A 62 4.66 -0.54 6.03
CA HIS A 62 5.22 -1.89 6.16
C HIS A 62 4.22 -3.02 5.93
N TRP A 63 2.92 -2.77 6.19
CA TRP A 63 1.91 -3.83 6.18
C TRP A 63 1.04 -3.89 4.94
N HIS A 64 1.06 -2.89 4.04
CA HIS A 64 0.12 -2.84 2.92
C HIS A 64 0.14 -4.10 2.03
N HIS A 65 1.27 -4.75 1.83
CA HIS A 65 1.40 -5.98 1.04
C HIS A 65 1.31 -7.28 1.83
N LYS A 66 1.25 -7.24 3.18
CA LYS A 66 1.29 -8.47 3.97
C LYS A 66 0.05 -9.34 3.74
N ILE A 67 0.27 -10.67 3.65
CA ILE A 67 -0.82 -11.64 3.44
C ILE A 67 -1.67 -11.78 4.71
N PHE A 68 -0.98 -11.88 5.87
CA PHE A 68 -1.62 -12.05 7.16
C PHE A 68 -2.16 -10.73 7.71
N PRO A 69 -3.28 -10.78 8.46
CA PRO A 69 -3.81 -9.60 9.13
C PRO A 69 -2.84 -9.03 10.16
N TYR A 70 -2.76 -7.72 10.22
CA TYR A 70 -2.05 -7.03 11.29
C TYR A 70 -2.85 -7.11 12.60
N LYS A 71 -2.13 -7.28 13.70
CA LYS A 71 -2.65 -7.23 15.06
C LYS A 71 -1.73 -6.38 15.93
N GLY A 72 -2.24 -5.28 16.44
CA GLY A 72 -1.45 -4.37 17.27
C GLY A 72 -2.01 -2.96 17.31
N PRO A 73 -1.23 -1.98 17.80
CA PRO A 73 -1.63 -0.58 17.81
C PRO A 73 -2.02 -0.10 16.42
N HIS A 74 -3.03 0.76 16.32
CA HIS A 74 -3.53 1.30 15.04
C HIS A 74 -4.04 0.24 14.05
N GLU A 75 -4.47 -0.96 14.54
CA GLU A 75 -4.95 -2.07 13.70
C GLU A 75 -5.98 -1.63 12.66
N GLN A 76 -6.91 -0.77 13.05
CA GLN A 76 -8.00 -0.33 12.16
C GLN A 76 -7.47 0.31 10.88
N VAL A 77 -6.58 1.29 10.98
CA VAL A 77 -6.06 2.01 9.81
C VAL A 77 -5.12 1.14 8.99
N ILE A 78 -4.22 0.40 9.65
CA ILE A 78 -3.25 -0.47 8.99
C ILE A 78 -3.97 -1.58 8.21
N GLU A 79 -4.97 -2.23 8.82
CA GLU A 79 -5.78 -3.26 8.16
C GLU A 79 -6.68 -2.71 7.05
N ALA A 80 -7.21 -1.50 7.19
CA ALA A 80 -7.99 -0.86 6.13
C ALA A 80 -7.11 -0.62 4.89
N CYS A 81 -5.92 -0.06 5.07
CA CYS A 81 -4.98 0.18 3.97
C CYS A 81 -4.49 -1.13 3.35
N ARG A 82 -4.11 -2.12 4.17
CA ARG A 82 -3.71 -3.45 3.70
C ARG A 82 -4.80 -4.13 2.86
N LYS A 83 -6.05 -4.05 3.28
CA LYS A 83 -7.17 -4.62 2.52
C LYS A 83 -7.44 -3.88 1.23
N ALA A 84 -7.34 -2.54 1.25
CA ALA A 84 -7.52 -1.71 0.08
C ALA A 84 -6.46 -2.00 -0.99
N ASP A 85 -5.19 -2.11 -0.59
CA ASP A 85 -4.09 -2.46 -1.47
C ASP A 85 -4.31 -3.82 -2.15
N TRP A 86 -4.68 -4.86 -1.41
CA TRP A 86 -5.00 -6.17 -1.97
C TRP A 86 -6.19 -6.15 -2.95
N ILE A 87 -7.19 -5.30 -2.70
CA ILE A 87 -8.33 -5.13 -3.60
C ILE A 87 -7.86 -4.49 -4.91
N ASP A 88 -7.10 -3.40 -4.83
CA ASP A 88 -6.60 -2.68 -6.00
C ASP A 88 -5.62 -3.55 -6.80
N ALA A 89 -4.58 -4.09 -6.17
CA ALA A 89 -3.57 -4.93 -6.82
C ALA A 89 -4.17 -6.15 -7.52
N SER A 90 -5.27 -6.71 -7.01
CA SER A 90 -5.98 -7.85 -7.61
C SER A 90 -7.10 -7.46 -8.59
N LYS A 91 -7.28 -6.19 -8.90
CA LYS A 91 -8.43 -5.67 -9.70
C LYS A 91 -9.78 -6.14 -9.14
N GLY A 92 -9.95 -6.08 -7.83
CA GLY A 92 -11.18 -6.47 -7.16
C GLY A 92 -11.48 -7.98 -7.15
N ILE A 93 -10.56 -8.84 -7.60
CA ILE A 93 -10.71 -10.31 -7.48
C ILE A 93 -10.71 -10.69 -6.01
N ILE A 94 -9.77 -10.16 -5.23
CA ILE A 94 -9.71 -10.31 -3.78
C ILE A 94 -10.47 -9.16 -3.14
N ARG A 95 -11.69 -9.39 -2.68
CA ARG A 95 -12.59 -8.30 -2.26
C ARG A 95 -12.52 -7.93 -0.78
N LYS A 96 -11.85 -8.70 0.04
CA LYS A 96 -11.66 -8.45 1.49
C LYS A 96 -12.95 -8.01 2.24
N GLY A 97 -14.11 -8.54 1.84
CA GLY A 97 -15.40 -8.22 2.44
C GLY A 97 -16.20 -7.11 1.74
N LEU A 98 -15.65 -6.41 0.75
CA LEU A 98 -16.39 -5.43 -0.03
C LEU A 98 -17.25 -6.08 -1.12
N SER A 99 -18.38 -5.46 -1.44
CA SER A 99 -19.19 -5.86 -2.58
C SER A 99 -18.55 -5.43 -3.90
N LYS A 100 -18.81 -6.17 -4.98
CA LYS A 100 -18.36 -5.78 -6.32
C LYS A 100 -18.86 -4.39 -6.73
N ALA A 101 -20.10 -4.04 -6.32
CA ALA A 101 -20.66 -2.73 -6.60
C ALA A 101 -19.92 -1.59 -5.86
N ALA A 102 -19.47 -1.84 -4.62
CA ALA A 102 -18.68 -0.85 -3.88
C ALA A 102 -17.30 -0.64 -4.51
N ILE A 103 -16.64 -1.72 -4.93
CA ILE A 103 -15.35 -1.65 -5.63
C ILE A 103 -15.50 -0.90 -6.96
N GLY A 104 -16.50 -1.25 -7.78
CA GLY A 104 -16.76 -0.57 -9.05
C GLY A 104 -16.97 0.94 -8.89
N LYS A 105 -17.68 1.39 -7.85
CA LYS A 105 -17.84 2.83 -7.58
C LYS A 105 -16.51 3.54 -7.32
N VAL A 106 -15.57 2.86 -6.63
CA VAL A 106 -14.23 3.42 -6.39
C VAL A 106 -13.42 3.47 -7.68
N GLU A 107 -13.45 2.38 -8.47
CA GLU A 107 -12.75 2.31 -9.76
C GLU A 107 -13.27 3.36 -10.76
N ASP A 108 -14.58 3.61 -10.76
CA ASP A 108 -15.20 4.66 -11.59
C ASP A 108 -14.77 6.07 -11.17
N ALA A 109 -14.64 6.31 -9.86
CA ALA A 109 -14.21 7.60 -9.31
C ALA A 109 -12.69 7.83 -9.44
N PHE A 110 -11.90 6.75 -9.33
CA PHE A 110 -10.44 6.78 -9.35
C PHE A 110 -9.92 5.75 -10.36
N PRO A 111 -9.91 6.09 -11.65
CA PRO A 111 -9.46 5.17 -12.70
C PRO A 111 -7.97 4.84 -12.55
N ASN A 112 -7.62 3.61 -12.76
CA ASN A 112 -6.31 3.01 -12.50
C ASN A 112 -5.15 3.54 -13.38
N LEU A 113 -5.41 4.36 -14.41
CA LEU A 113 -4.43 5.01 -15.29
C LEU A 113 -3.30 4.10 -15.81
N ASN A 114 -3.61 2.84 -16.16
CA ASN A 114 -2.65 1.83 -16.64
C ASN A 114 -1.65 1.28 -15.58
N PHE A 115 -1.86 1.54 -14.30
CA PHE A 115 -0.98 1.06 -13.23
C PHE A 115 -0.69 -0.46 -13.34
N HIS A 116 -1.70 -1.30 -13.52
CA HIS A 116 -1.53 -2.74 -13.64
C HIS A 116 -0.70 -3.16 -14.87
N ASN A 117 -0.82 -2.44 -16.00
CA ASN A 117 0.02 -2.69 -17.16
C ASN A 117 1.48 -2.36 -16.89
N THR A 118 1.73 -1.31 -16.09
CA THR A 118 3.07 -0.95 -15.63
C THR A 118 3.64 -2.03 -14.72
N LEU A 119 2.85 -2.56 -13.77
CA LEU A 119 3.26 -3.69 -12.93
C LEU A 119 3.62 -4.94 -13.77
N PHE A 120 2.83 -5.28 -14.78
CA PHE A 120 3.14 -6.41 -15.67
C PHE A 120 4.43 -6.19 -16.46
N ARG A 121 4.70 -4.97 -16.91
CA ARG A 121 5.97 -4.64 -17.59
C ARG A 121 7.15 -4.76 -16.63
N LEU A 122 7.07 -4.19 -15.44
CA LEU A 122 8.11 -4.31 -14.41
C LEU A 122 8.37 -5.78 -14.05
N ALA A 123 7.31 -6.58 -13.87
CA ALA A 123 7.45 -8.00 -13.61
C ALA A 123 8.20 -8.72 -14.74
N LYS A 124 7.87 -8.40 -15.99
CA LYS A 124 8.55 -8.97 -17.15
C LYS A 124 10.02 -8.58 -17.22
N ASP A 125 10.30 -7.30 -16.99
CA ASP A 125 11.67 -6.76 -17.06
C ASP A 125 12.54 -7.34 -15.94
N TYR A 126 11.97 -7.51 -14.72
CA TYR A 126 12.67 -8.09 -13.58
C TYR A 126 12.91 -9.60 -13.67
N GLY A 127 11.98 -10.34 -14.26
CA GLY A 127 11.99 -11.81 -14.29
C GLY A 127 12.24 -12.47 -15.63
N GLY A 128 12.36 -11.69 -16.72
CA GLY A 128 12.43 -12.22 -18.09
C GLY A 128 11.08 -12.69 -18.64
N SER A 129 10.08 -12.88 -17.75
CA SER A 129 8.67 -13.11 -18.12
C SER A 129 7.77 -12.57 -17.02
N THR A 130 6.53 -12.24 -17.38
CA THR A 130 5.54 -11.72 -16.43
C THR A 130 5.27 -12.70 -15.28
N LEU A 131 5.22 -14.01 -15.56
CA LEU A 131 4.98 -15.04 -14.54
C LEU A 131 6.16 -15.17 -13.57
N ILE A 132 7.38 -15.34 -14.07
CA ILE A 132 8.59 -15.50 -13.25
C ILE A 132 8.86 -14.22 -12.46
N GLY A 133 8.75 -13.06 -13.11
CA GLY A 133 8.91 -11.76 -12.46
C GLY A 133 7.85 -11.52 -11.40
N GLY A 134 6.58 -11.82 -11.68
CA GLY A 134 5.51 -11.73 -10.70
C GLY A 134 5.77 -12.60 -9.46
N ILE A 135 6.22 -13.84 -9.64
CA ILE A 135 6.60 -14.73 -8.52
C ILE A 135 7.76 -14.14 -7.72
N LYS A 136 8.81 -13.64 -8.39
CA LYS A 136 9.97 -13.04 -7.71
C LYS A 136 9.58 -11.79 -6.92
N ILE A 137 8.80 -10.89 -7.53
CA ILE A 137 8.31 -9.67 -6.88
C ILE A 137 7.43 -10.05 -5.68
N THR A 138 6.44 -10.92 -5.87
CA THR A 138 5.57 -11.37 -4.76
C THR A 138 6.39 -11.97 -3.62
N ARG A 139 7.38 -12.81 -3.91
CA ARG A 139 8.27 -13.37 -2.87
C ARG A 139 9.12 -12.33 -2.17
N ALA A 140 9.53 -11.26 -2.86
CA ALA A 140 10.34 -10.21 -2.26
C ALA A 140 9.50 -9.28 -1.36
N ILE A 141 8.32 -8.85 -1.83
CA ILE A 141 7.46 -7.88 -1.12
C ILE A 141 6.57 -8.52 -0.04
N VAL A 142 6.15 -9.78 -0.24
CA VAL A 142 5.31 -10.53 0.72
C VAL A 142 6.13 -11.21 1.81
N LYS A 143 7.46 -11.19 1.70
CA LYS A 143 8.35 -11.68 2.75
C LYS A 143 8.02 -10.99 4.08
N TRP A 144 7.39 -11.79 4.98
CA TRP A 144 7.13 -11.52 6.41
C TRP A 144 6.30 -10.33 6.80
#